data_74f1ded8339ab958b084bfa47a34d521
#
_entry.id   74f1ded8339ab958b084bfa47a34d521
#
_cell.length_a   1.000
_cell.length_b   1.000
_cell.length_c   1.000
_cell.angle_alpha   90.00
_cell.angle_beta   90.00
_cell.angle_gamma   90.00
#
_symmetry.space_group_name_H-M   'P 1'
#
loop_
_entity.id
_entity.type
_entity.pdbx_description
1 polymer ?
#
loop_
_entity_poly.entity_id
_entity_poly.type
_entity_poly.pdbx_seq_one_letter_code
_entity_poly.pdbx_strand_id
1 'polypeptide(L)'
;HRDLHSFPTRRSSDLDYYVDNAEEMKGKWGEAFADNSRPLYLELGCGKGGFAAQHALKYPDINIIAADIKADMLAVGRRTVENMFAAVGRTHDNIILLRINIVNISQLFAENDKVDRIYINFCNPWNRGKHNKRRLTHPRQLEQYKNILKTGGELRFKTDDDELFEDSVEYFKECGWEITYITRDLHSEDFPDNLVTEHERMFAEEGKKIKYLSALPPVKSK
;
A
#
# COMPACT_ATOMS: atom_id res chain seq x y z
N HIS A 1 -3.74 -28.47 -30.67
CA HIS A 1 -3.89 -28.09 -29.25
C HIS A 1 -2.55 -27.54 -28.80
N ARG A 2 -2.45 -26.22 -28.65
CA ARG A 2 -1.34 -25.57 -27.94
C ARG A 2 -1.81 -25.33 -26.53
N ASP A 3 -1.17 -25.97 -25.57
CA ASP A 3 -1.35 -25.71 -24.15
C ASP A 3 -0.96 -24.27 -23.85
N LEU A 4 -1.97 -23.43 -23.58
CA LEU A 4 -1.85 -21.99 -23.28
C LEU A 4 -1.74 -21.70 -21.77
N HIS A 5 -1.34 -22.68 -20.95
CA HIS A 5 -1.40 -22.52 -19.48
C HIS A 5 -0.11 -22.84 -18.73
N SER A 6 1.05 -22.76 -19.35
CA SER A 6 2.30 -22.64 -18.60
C SER A 6 2.80 -21.21 -18.74
N PHE A 7 2.55 -20.37 -17.72
CA PHE A 7 3.35 -19.16 -17.58
C PHE A 7 4.80 -19.63 -17.40
N PRO A 8 5.72 -19.18 -18.27
CA PRO A 8 7.13 -19.50 -18.06
C PRO A 8 7.54 -18.93 -16.70
N THR A 9 8.29 -19.70 -15.93
CA THR A 9 9.08 -19.19 -14.79
C THR A 9 9.97 -18.07 -15.34
N ARG A 10 9.46 -16.84 -15.26
CA ARG A 10 10.17 -15.65 -15.76
C ARG A 10 11.41 -15.48 -14.89
N ARG A 11 12.56 -15.33 -15.52
CA ARG A 11 13.76 -14.85 -14.82
C ARG A 11 13.44 -13.48 -14.21
N SER A 12 13.99 -13.18 -13.06
CA SER A 12 13.75 -11.89 -12.35
C SER A 12 14.00 -10.65 -13.20
N SER A 13 14.78 -10.73 -14.28
CA SER A 13 15.03 -9.67 -15.26
C SER A 13 13.87 -9.41 -16.23
N ASP A 14 12.89 -10.33 -16.32
CA ASP A 14 11.81 -10.30 -17.31
C ASP A 14 10.43 -10.07 -16.67
N LEU A 15 10.39 -9.86 -15.35
CA LEU A 15 9.15 -9.53 -14.65
C LEU A 15 8.75 -8.11 -15.01
N ASP A 16 7.63 -7.98 -15.72
CA ASP A 16 6.98 -6.69 -15.91
C ASP A 16 6.33 -6.30 -14.57
N TYR A 17 7.06 -5.50 -13.80
CA TYR A 17 6.61 -5.04 -12.47
C TYR A 17 5.63 -3.87 -12.54
N TYR A 18 5.12 -3.56 -13.73
CA TYR A 18 4.06 -2.58 -13.95
C TYR A 18 2.81 -3.29 -14.48
N VAL A 19 1.70 -3.13 -13.78
CA VAL A 19 0.41 -3.74 -14.13
C VAL A 19 -0.63 -2.66 -14.40
N ASP A 20 -1.16 -2.64 -15.62
CA ASP A 20 -2.25 -1.75 -16.04
C ASP A 20 -3.62 -2.43 -15.95
N ASN A 21 -3.69 -3.74 -16.11
CA ASN A 21 -4.94 -4.50 -16.09
C ASN A 21 -5.04 -5.34 -14.81
N ALA A 22 -5.43 -4.70 -13.71
CA ALA A 22 -5.57 -5.32 -12.41
C ALA A 22 -6.63 -6.44 -12.38
N GLU A 23 -7.66 -6.37 -13.24
CA GLU A 23 -8.75 -7.35 -13.27
C GLU A 23 -8.27 -8.74 -13.69
N GLU A 24 -7.30 -8.81 -14.60
CA GLU A 24 -6.69 -10.06 -15.06
C GLU A 24 -5.83 -10.73 -13.97
N MET A 25 -5.41 -9.96 -12.97
CA MET A 25 -4.56 -10.44 -11.88
C MET A 25 -5.34 -11.02 -10.71
N LYS A 26 -6.66 -10.89 -10.71
CA LYS A 26 -7.49 -11.43 -9.63
C LYS A 26 -7.29 -12.94 -9.47
N GLY A 27 -6.93 -13.35 -8.26
CA GLY A 27 -6.58 -14.73 -7.92
C GLY A 27 -5.14 -15.13 -8.27
N LYS A 28 -4.34 -14.21 -8.82
CA LYS A 28 -3.00 -14.48 -9.36
C LYS A 28 -1.93 -13.50 -8.88
N TRP A 29 -2.25 -12.62 -7.92
CA TRP A 29 -1.29 -11.61 -7.46
C TRP A 29 0.03 -12.21 -6.97
N GLY A 30 0.00 -13.39 -6.34
CA GLY A 30 1.21 -14.11 -5.95
C GLY A 30 2.11 -14.49 -7.12
N GLU A 31 1.52 -14.83 -8.27
CA GLU A 31 2.26 -15.25 -9.48
C GLU A 31 3.05 -14.11 -10.15
N ALA A 32 2.72 -12.86 -9.78
CA ALA A 32 3.41 -11.68 -10.29
C ALA A 32 4.78 -11.46 -9.65
N PHE A 33 5.11 -12.18 -8.58
CA PHE A 33 6.38 -12.10 -7.87
C PHE A 33 7.25 -13.33 -8.10
N ALA A 34 8.56 -13.17 -7.92
CA ALA A 34 9.50 -14.28 -8.05
C ALA A 34 9.27 -15.38 -7.00
N ASP A 35 8.81 -15.00 -5.81
CA ASP A 35 8.47 -15.91 -4.72
C ASP A 35 7.09 -15.54 -4.14
N ASN A 36 6.10 -16.36 -4.42
CA ASN A 36 4.72 -16.16 -3.97
C ASN A 36 4.45 -16.64 -2.53
N SER A 37 5.42 -17.27 -1.87
CA SER A 37 5.31 -17.68 -0.48
C SER A 37 5.52 -16.53 0.52
N ARG A 38 6.11 -15.43 0.06
CA ARG A 38 6.38 -14.25 0.88
C ARG A 38 5.07 -13.55 1.29
N PRO A 39 5.00 -12.94 2.49
CA PRO A 39 3.89 -12.06 2.85
C PRO A 39 3.66 -10.99 1.78
N LEU A 40 2.39 -10.67 1.53
CA LEU A 40 1.99 -9.68 0.53
C LEU A 40 1.50 -8.40 1.21
N TYR A 41 2.15 -7.29 0.91
CA TYR A 41 1.77 -5.95 1.39
C TYR A 41 1.25 -5.09 0.25
N LEU A 42 0.44 -4.09 0.59
CA LEU A 42 -0.19 -3.19 -0.38
C LEU A 42 -0.04 -1.74 0.09
N GLU A 43 0.56 -0.88 -0.72
CA GLU A 43 0.54 0.57 -0.52
C GLU A 43 -0.50 1.21 -1.43
N LEU A 44 -1.40 2.01 -0.85
CA LEU A 44 -2.45 2.73 -1.56
C LEU A 44 -2.12 4.22 -1.63
N GLY A 45 -2.11 4.76 -2.86
CA GLY A 45 -1.68 6.14 -3.12
C GLY A 45 -0.16 6.28 -3.07
N CYS A 46 0.57 5.34 -3.68
CA CYS A 46 2.03 5.28 -3.61
C CYS A 46 2.76 6.46 -4.30
N GLY A 47 2.06 7.25 -5.10
CA GLY A 47 2.65 8.37 -5.83
C GLY A 47 3.84 7.94 -6.68
N LYS A 48 5.03 8.45 -6.35
CA LYS A 48 6.29 8.13 -7.02
C LYS A 48 6.96 6.84 -6.53
N GLY A 49 6.30 6.01 -5.73
CA GLY A 49 6.75 4.70 -5.29
C GLY A 49 7.95 4.68 -4.34
N GLY A 50 8.35 5.83 -3.79
CA GLY A 50 9.55 5.93 -2.95
C GLY A 50 9.48 5.11 -1.68
N PHE A 51 8.33 5.08 -0.99
CA PHE A 51 8.13 4.24 0.19
C PHE A 51 8.17 2.75 -0.16
N ALA A 52 7.42 2.34 -1.19
CA ALA A 52 7.38 0.94 -1.59
C ALA A 52 8.76 0.42 -2.02
N ALA A 53 9.55 1.23 -2.75
CA ALA A 53 10.91 0.88 -3.14
C ALA A 53 11.84 0.74 -1.92
N GLN A 54 11.78 1.67 -0.96
CA GLN A 54 12.53 1.55 0.30
C GLN A 54 12.12 0.32 1.09
N HIS A 55 10.81 0.05 1.16
CA HIS A 55 10.26 -1.11 1.86
C HIS A 55 10.76 -2.43 1.24
N ALA A 56 10.66 -2.55 -0.08
CA ALA A 56 11.10 -3.74 -0.81
C ALA A 56 12.61 -3.99 -0.68
N LEU A 57 13.41 -2.93 -0.62
CA LEU A 57 14.85 -3.04 -0.38
C LEU A 57 15.19 -3.46 1.05
N LYS A 58 14.49 -2.88 2.04
CA LYS A 58 14.72 -3.17 3.47
C LYS A 58 14.25 -4.57 3.86
N TYR A 59 13.15 -5.04 3.25
CA TYR A 59 12.51 -6.32 3.57
C TYR A 59 12.42 -7.21 2.33
N PRO A 60 13.54 -7.87 1.95
CA PRO A 60 13.59 -8.70 0.74
C PRO A 60 12.64 -9.90 0.77
N ASP A 61 12.25 -10.35 1.95
CA ASP A 61 11.36 -11.49 2.15
C ASP A 61 9.86 -11.09 2.21
N ILE A 62 9.53 -9.87 1.77
CA ILE A 62 8.16 -9.35 1.70
C ILE A 62 7.89 -8.85 0.28
N ASN A 63 6.78 -9.26 -0.29
CA ASN A 63 6.28 -8.74 -1.55
C ASN A 63 5.42 -7.49 -1.30
N ILE A 64 5.54 -6.46 -2.15
CA ILE A 64 4.74 -5.25 -2.03
C ILE A 64 4.14 -4.84 -3.38
N ILE A 65 2.84 -4.54 -3.38
CA ILE A 65 2.14 -3.89 -4.48
C ILE A 65 2.00 -2.41 -4.13
N ALA A 66 2.52 -1.54 -4.99
CA ALA A 66 2.42 -0.08 -4.85
C ALA A 66 1.38 0.45 -5.86
N ALA A 67 0.23 0.89 -5.37
CA ALA A 67 -0.92 1.24 -6.18
C ALA A 67 -1.17 2.75 -6.21
N ASP A 68 -1.40 3.30 -7.40
CA ASP A 68 -1.85 4.69 -7.62
C ASP A 68 -2.80 4.77 -8.81
N ILE A 69 -3.62 5.82 -8.86
CA ILE A 69 -4.51 6.08 -9.98
C ILE A 69 -3.79 6.85 -11.11
N LYS A 70 -2.73 7.59 -10.80
CA LYS A 70 -2.05 8.50 -11.71
C LYS A 70 -0.92 7.79 -12.46
N ALA A 71 -1.11 7.58 -13.76
CA ALA A 71 -0.12 6.94 -14.61
C ALA A 71 1.21 7.72 -14.68
N ASP A 72 1.16 9.06 -14.66
CA ASP A 72 2.35 9.92 -14.66
C ASP A 72 3.19 9.75 -13.38
N MET A 73 2.54 9.60 -12.23
CA MET A 73 3.24 9.31 -10.97
C MET A 73 3.91 7.93 -11.00
N LEU A 74 3.22 6.91 -11.52
CA LEU A 74 3.76 5.57 -11.64
C LEU A 74 4.89 5.49 -12.67
N ALA A 75 4.86 6.30 -13.73
CA ALA A 75 5.97 6.41 -14.67
C ALA A 75 7.25 6.97 -14.00
N VAL A 76 7.10 7.92 -13.08
CA VAL A 76 8.21 8.37 -12.22
C VAL A 76 8.59 7.27 -11.23
N GLY A 77 7.61 6.61 -10.63
CA GLY A 77 7.80 5.51 -9.68
C GLY A 77 8.61 4.37 -10.27
N ARG A 78 8.40 4.05 -11.55
CA ARG A 78 9.20 3.08 -12.27
C ARG A 78 10.69 3.43 -12.25
N ARG A 79 11.04 4.66 -12.59
CA ARG A 79 12.44 5.13 -12.53
C ARG A 79 12.99 5.15 -11.11
N THR A 80 12.16 5.48 -10.13
CA THR A 80 12.54 5.45 -8.70
C THR A 80 12.94 4.03 -8.29
N VAL A 81 12.12 3.03 -8.59
CA VAL A 81 12.40 1.61 -8.32
C VAL A 81 13.68 1.17 -9.02
N GLU A 82 13.77 1.39 -10.35
CA GLU A 82 14.94 1.02 -11.15
C GLU A 82 16.24 1.60 -10.57
N ASN A 83 16.26 2.91 -10.28
CA ASN A 83 17.44 3.58 -9.75
C ASN A 83 17.83 3.09 -8.35
N MET A 84 16.85 2.92 -7.45
CA MET A 84 17.13 2.50 -6.09
C MET A 84 17.64 1.06 -6.03
N PHE A 85 17.07 0.15 -6.80
CA PHE A 85 17.51 -1.24 -6.86
C PHE A 85 18.87 -1.38 -7.57
N ALA A 86 19.09 -0.64 -8.66
CA ALA A 86 20.38 -0.61 -9.36
C ALA A 86 21.51 -0.11 -8.46
N ALA A 87 21.25 0.91 -7.63
CA ALA A 87 22.24 1.47 -6.69
C ALA A 87 22.79 0.45 -5.68
N VAL A 88 22.02 -0.62 -5.38
CA VAL A 88 22.44 -1.68 -4.47
C VAL A 88 22.70 -3.03 -5.19
N GLY A 89 22.67 -3.04 -6.53
CA GLY A 89 22.93 -4.23 -7.34
C GLY A 89 21.89 -5.34 -7.19
N ARG A 90 20.64 -4.98 -6.84
CA ARG A 90 19.52 -5.93 -6.70
C ARG A 90 18.54 -5.85 -7.86
N THR A 91 17.86 -6.96 -8.13
CA THR A 91 16.67 -7.01 -8.99
C THR A 91 15.42 -6.67 -8.18
N HIS A 92 14.43 -6.04 -8.82
CA HIS A 92 13.16 -5.66 -8.21
C HIS A 92 12.14 -6.81 -8.26
N ASP A 93 12.49 -7.95 -7.67
CA ASP A 93 11.73 -9.20 -7.69
C ASP A 93 10.56 -9.25 -6.70
N ASN A 94 10.50 -8.30 -5.77
CA ASN A 94 9.53 -8.25 -4.68
C ASN A 94 8.67 -6.97 -4.65
N ILE A 95 8.62 -6.21 -5.75
CA ILE A 95 7.79 -4.99 -5.87
C ILE A 95 7.04 -4.97 -7.20
N ILE A 96 5.78 -4.52 -7.17
CA ILE A 96 4.93 -4.27 -8.34
C ILE A 96 4.35 -2.87 -8.25
N LEU A 97 4.37 -2.14 -9.36
CA LEU A 97 3.65 -0.89 -9.53
C LEU A 97 2.31 -1.18 -10.21
N LEU A 98 1.22 -0.74 -9.60
CA LEU A 98 -0.14 -1.05 -10.03
C LEU A 98 -0.92 0.23 -10.29
N ARG A 99 -1.44 0.36 -11.53
CA ARG A 99 -2.38 1.44 -11.85
C ARG A 99 -3.81 1.00 -11.59
N ILE A 100 -4.44 1.57 -10.55
CA ILE A 100 -5.84 1.27 -10.23
C ILE A 100 -6.60 2.50 -9.72
N ASN A 101 -7.92 2.47 -9.94
CA ASN A 101 -8.86 3.25 -9.16
C ASN A 101 -9.35 2.38 -7.98
N ILE A 102 -9.02 2.78 -6.77
CA ILE A 102 -9.32 2.00 -5.55
C ILE A 102 -10.80 1.96 -5.17
N VAL A 103 -11.68 2.66 -5.89
CA VAL A 103 -13.12 2.74 -5.55
C VAL A 103 -13.75 1.35 -5.40
N ASN A 104 -13.29 0.36 -6.17
CA ASN A 104 -13.77 -1.01 -6.14
C ASN A 104 -12.64 -2.01 -5.88
N ILE A 105 -11.70 -1.66 -5.03
CA ILE A 105 -10.47 -2.44 -4.82
C ILE A 105 -10.76 -3.90 -4.40
N SER A 106 -11.80 -4.14 -3.62
CA SER A 106 -12.16 -5.50 -3.18
C SER A 106 -12.53 -6.45 -4.33
N GLN A 107 -12.87 -5.91 -5.50
CA GLN A 107 -13.18 -6.72 -6.68
C GLN A 107 -11.92 -7.24 -7.40
N LEU A 108 -10.76 -6.63 -7.11
CA LEU A 108 -9.48 -6.95 -7.74
C LEU A 108 -8.69 -8.02 -6.99
N PHE A 109 -9.15 -8.42 -5.79
CA PHE A 109 -8.53 -9.42 -4.95
C PHE A 109 -9.49 -10.58 -4.72
N ALA A 110 -9.01 -11.81 -4.90
CA ALA A 110 -9.72 -13.04 -4.52
C ALA A 110 -9.31 -13.47 -3.09
N GLU A 111 -9.88 -14.55 -2.59
CA GLU A 111 -9.59 -15.05 -1.24
C GLU A 111 -8.11 -15.45 -1.06
N ASN A 112 -7.48 -15.99 -2.11
CA ASN A 112 -6.06 -16.37 -2.13
C ASN A 112 -5.10 -15.18 -2.37
N ASP A 113 -5.63 -14.01 -2.69
CA ASP A 113 -4.83 -12.79 -2.91
C ASP A 113 -4.75 -11.89 -1.69
N LYS A 114 -5.35 -12.27 -0.56
CA LYS A 114 -5.42 -11.42 0.62
C LYS A 114 -4.04 -10.97 1.08
N VAL A 115 -3.97 -9.70 1.46
CA VAL A 115 -2.73 -9.06 1.89
C VAL A 115 -2.55 -9.11 3.41
N ASP A 116 -1.31 -9.17 3.84
CA ASP A 116 -0.97 -9.18 5.27
C ASP A 116 -0.97 -7.77 5.87
N ARG A 117 -0.74 -6.73 5.03
CA ARG A 117 -0.70 -5.34 5.48
C ARG A 117 -1.09 -4.37 4.38
N ILE A 118 -1.80 -3.29 4.77
CA ILE A 118 -2.08 -2.14 3.91
C ILE A 118 -1.37 -0.91 4.50
N TYR A 119 -0.71 -0.14 3.62
CA TYR A 119 -0.15 1.16 3.93
C TYR A 119 -0.90 2.26 3.20
N ILE A 120 -1.18 3.36 3.90
CA ILE A 120 -1.68 4.62 3.35
C ILE A 120 -0.77 5.73 3.88
N ASN A 121 0.10 6.27 3.03
CA ASN A 121 1.07 7.28 3.43
C ASN A 121 0.81 8.58 2.67
N PHE A 122 0.54 9.69 3.39
CA PHE A 122 0.41 11.05 2.85
C PHE A 122 -0.56 11.15 1.66
N CYS A 123 -1.69 10.45 1.74
CA CYS A 123 -2.72 10.52 0.72
C CYS A 123 -3.40 11.90 0.69
N ASN A 124 -4.04 12.23 -0.44
CA ASN A 124 -4.75 13.50 -0.60
C ASN A 124 -5.85 13.64 0.47
N PRO A 125 -5.84 14.72 1.27
CA PRO A 125 -6.79 14.91 2.37
C PRO A 125 -8.20 15.29 1.93
N TRP A 126 -8.38 15.77 0.68
CA TRP A 126 -9.70 16.15 0.15
C TRP A 126 -10.49 17.09 1.09
N ASN A 127 -9.88 18.19 1.53
CA ASN A 127 -10.38 19.10 2.59
C ASN A 127 -11.69 19.86 2.25
N ARG A 128 -12.31 19.59 1.10
CA ARG A 128 -13.64 20.10 0.78
C ARG A 128 -14.67 19.03 1.12
N GLY A 129 -15.54 19.26 2.10
CA GLY A 129 -16.48 18.28 2.69
C GLY A 129 -17.23 17.40 1.70
N LYS A 130 -17.67 17.95 0.54
CA LYS A 130 -18.29 17.17 -0.54
C LYS A 130 -17.36 16.11 -1.18
N HIS A 131 -16.04 16.21 -0.97
CA HIS A 131 -15.03 15.31 -1.52
C HIS A 131 -14.49 14.28 -0.51
N ASN A 132 -14.89 14.33 0.76
CA ASN A 132 -14.41 13.40 1.81
C ASN A 132 -14.61 11.94 1.41
N LYS A 133 -15.63 11.61 0.62
CA LYS A 133 -15.88 10.25 0.08
C LYS A 133 -14.73 9.73 -0.81
N ARG A 134 -13.78 10.57 -1.21
CA ARG A 134 -12.59 10.20 -2.01
C ARG A 134 -11.38 9.87 -1.15
N ARG A 135 -11.45 10.16 0.16
CA ARG A 135 -10.35 9.83 1.09
C ARG A 135 -10.12 8.32 1.13
N LEU A 136 -8.87 7.91 1.16
CA LEU A 136 -8.50 6.49 1.23
C LEU A 136 -8.93 5.87 2.57
N THR A 137 -9.08 6.66 3.61
CA THR A 137 -9.56 6.23 4.94
C THR A 137 -11.08 6.35 5.14
N HIS A 138 -11.83 6.81 4.11
CA HIS A 138 -13.29 6.94 4.24
C HIS A 138 -13.95 5.57 4.51
N PRO A 139 -15.06 5.50 5.29
CA PRO A 139 -15.75 4.25 5.64
C PRO A 139 -16.02 3.32 4.46
N ARG A 140 -16.40 3.85 3.30
CA ARG A 140 -16.61 3.07 2.07
C ARG A 140 -15.37 2.28 1.64
N GLN A 141 -14.18 2.82 1.89
CA GLN A 141 -12.92 2.15 1.57
C GLN A 141 -12.52 1.19 2.68
N LEU A 142 -12.64 1.62 3.94
CA LEU A 142 -12.36 0.76 5.09
C LEU A 142 -13.17 -0.54 5.06
N GLU A 143 -14.44 -0.49 4.64
CA GLU A 143 -15.27 -1.69 4.44
C GLU A 143 -14.70 -2.62 3.36
N GLN A 144 -14.15 -2.09 2.28
CA GLN A 144 -13.52 -2.91 1.25
C GLN A 144 -12.21 -3.54 1.73
N TYR A 145 -11.42 -2.80 2.52
CA TYR A 145 -10.14 -3.31 3.04
C TYR A 145 -10.30 -4.51 3.97
N LYS A 146 -11.42 -4.61 4.71
CA LYS A 146 -11.77 -5.80 5.49
C LYS A 146 -11.86 -7.09 4.64
N ASN A 147 -12.17 -6.95 3.36
CA ASN A 147 -12.31 -8.09 2.46
C ASN A 147 -10.98 -8.53 1.82
N ILE A 148 -10.01 -7.63 1.75
CA ILE A 148 -8.72 -7.92 1.13
C ILE A 148 -7.60 -8.16 2.15
N LEU A 149 -7.80 -7.85 3.43
CA LEU A 149 -6.87 -8.19 4.49
C LEU A 149 -7.05 -9.64 4.94
N LYS A 150 -5.94 -10.31 5.23
CA LYS A 150 -5.92 -11.58 5.94
C LYS A 150 -6.42 -11.41 7.38
N THR A 151 -6.85 -12.49 8.00
CA THR A 151 -7.11 -12.52 9.44
C THR A 151 -5.82 -12.15 10.19
N GLY A 152 -5.90 -11.14 11.07
CA GLY A 152 -4.73 -10.60 11.77
C GLY A 152 -3.88 -9.63 10.94
N GLY A 153 -4.25 -9.37 9.69
CA GLY A 153 -3.61 -8.34 8.87
C GLY A 153 -3.98 -6.95 9.38
N GLU A 154 -3.10 -5.97 9.18
CA GLU A 154 -3.24 -4.60 9.70
C GLU A 154 -3.24 -3.53 8.61
N LEU A 155 -3.85 -2.38 8.92
CA LEU A 155 -3.73 -1.16 8.13
C LEU A 155 -2.89 -0.15 8.91
N ARG A 156 -1.91 0.46 8.24
CA ARG A 156 -1.05 1.53 8.75
C ARG A 156 -1.32 2.80 7.98
N PHE A 157 -1.63 3.86 8.69
CA PHE A 157 -1.96 5.16 8.11
C PHE A 157 -1.06 6.25 8.67
N LYS A 158 -0.50 7.09 7.78
CA LYS A 158 0.40 8.19 8.10
C LYS A 158 0.01 9.44 7.32
N THR A 159 -0.05 10.59 7.99
CA THR A 159 -0.36 11.89 7.38
C THR A 159 0.21 13.08 8.18
N ASP A 160 0.43 14.19 7.49
CA ASP A 160 0.72 15.51 8.09
C ASP A 160 -0.54 16.33 8.35
N ASP A 161 -1.69 15.96 7.76
CA ASP A 161 -2.94 16.70 7.81
C ASP A 161 -3.75 16.34 9.07
N ASP A 162 -4.04 17.35 9.90
CA ASP A 162 -4.76 17.19 11.17
C ASP A 162 -6.22 16.77 10.96
N GLU A 163 -6.93 17.44 10.03
CA GLU A 163 -8.35 17.19 9.78
C GLU A 163 -8.54 15.76 9.23
N LEU A 164 -7.73 15.38 8.23
CA LEU A 164 -7.77 14.02 7.69
C LEU A 164 -7.51 12.99 8.78
N PHE A 165 -6.56 13.26 9.69
CA PHE A 165 -6.20 12.31 10.73
C PHE A 165 -7.35 12.10 11.71
N GLU A 166 -7.91 13.20 12.28
CA GLU A 166 -8.99 13.09 13.26
C GLU A 166 -10.27 12.49 12.64
N ASP A 167 -10.64 12.89 11.44
CA ASP A 167 -11.76 12.27 10.72
C ASP A 167 -11.50 10.78 10.49
N SER A 168 -10.27 10.40 10.14
CA SER A 168 -9.90 8.99 9.95
C SER A 168 -10.03 8.18 11.23
N VAL A 169 -9.60 8.72 12.38
CA VAL A 169 -9.77 8.05 13.68
C VAL A 169 -11.24 7.70 13.93
N GLU A 170 -12.14 8.65 13.66
CA GLU A 170 -13.58 8.41 13.80
C GLU A 170 -14.09 7.38 12.77
N TYR A 171 -13.65 7.44 11.51
CA TYR A 171 -14.01 6.45 10.48
C TYR A 171 -13.57 5.03 10.84
N PHE A 172 -12.37 4.85 11.41
CA PHE A 172 -11.92 3.55 11.89
C PHE A 172 -12.82 3.01 13.00
N LYS A 173 -13.19 3.86 13.98
CA LYS A 173 -14.11 3.50 15.07
C LYS A 173 -15.50 3.14 14.55
N GLU A 174 -16.10 3.98 13.69
CA GLU A 174 -17.40 3.76 13.07
C GLU A 174 -17.45 2.42 12.32
N CYS A 175 -16.38 2.05 11.63
CA CYS A 175 -16.25 0.79 10.90
C CYS A 175 -15.88 -0.39 11.80
N GLY A 176 -15.75 -0.21 13.11
CA GLY A 176 -15.43 -1.27 14.07
C GLY A 176 -13.99 -1.77 14.02
N TRP A 177 -13.06 -0.97 13.49
CA TRP A 177 -11.64 -1.31 13.51
C TRP A 177 -11.06 -1.11 14.91
N GLU A 178 -10.20 -2.01 15.32
CA GLU A 178 -9.42 -1.88 16.56
C GLU A 178 -8.15 -1.08 16.28
N ILE A 179 -8.06 0.16 16.80
CA ILE A 179 -6.84 0.96 16.73
C ILE A 179 -5.84 0.40 17.75
N THR A 180 -4.78 -0.23 17.25
CA THR A 180 -3.76 -0.89 18.08
C THR A 180 -2.64 0.06 18.48
N TYR A 181 -2.41 1.12 17.71
CA TYR A 181 -1.44 2.16 18.04
C TYR A 181 -1.87 3.48 17.42
N ILE A 182 -1.64 4.59 18.10
CA ILE A 182 -1.95 5.94 17.63
C ILE A 182 -0.98 6.96 18.22
N THR A 183 -0.45 7.84 17.38
CA THR A 183 0.31 9.02 17.81
C THR A 183 0.05 10.21 16.90
N ARG A 184 0.12 11.41 17.47
CA ARG A 184 0.03 12.68 16.74
C ARG A 184 1.38 13.34 16.47
N ASP A 185 2.46 12.67 16.89
CA ASP A 185 3.84 13.13 16.67
C ASP A 185 4.79 11.94 16.60
N LEU A 186 4.77 11.26 15.45
CA LEU A 186 5.53 10.03 15.22
C LEU A 186 7.04 10.20 15.48
N HIS A 187 7.57 11.40 15.20
CA HIS A 187 9.00 11.65 15.37
C HIS A 187 9.41 11.89 16.84
N SER A 188 8.45 12.13 17.74
CA SER A 188 8.71 12.17 19.17
C SER A 188 8.71 10.78 19.82
N GLU A 189 8.29 9.76 19.07
CA GLU A 189 8.20 8.38 19.54
C GLU A 189 9.41 7.56 19.07
N ASP A 190 9.81 6.58 19.88
CA ASP A 190 10.76 5.55 19.46
C ASP A 190 10.00 4.47 18.66
N PHE A 191 9.85 4.69 17.36
CA PHE A 191 9.15 3.78 16.47
C PHE A 191 10.11 3.18 15.43
N PRO A 192 10.79 2.07 15.76
CA PRO A 192 11.91 1.53 14.97
C PRO A 192 11.49 1.03 13.58
N ASP A 193 10.21 0.68 13.39
CA ASP A 193 9.67 0.23 12.11
C ASP A 193 9.28 1.37 11.15
N ASN A 194 9.53 2.63 11.53
CA ASN A 194 9.24 3.74 10.65
C ASN A 194 10.19 3.77 9.45
N LEU A 195 9.61 3.71 8.26
CA LEU A 195 10.30 4.06 7.01
C LEU A 195 9.97 5.52 6.68
N VAL A 196 10.96 6.38 6.84
CA VAL A 196 10.81 7.81 6.60
C VAL A 196 10.69 8.06 5.10
N THR A 197 9.53 8.55 4.65
CA THR A 197 9.27 8.89 3.24
C THR A 197 9.88 10.24 2.86
N GLU A 198 9.94 10.53 1.55
CA GLU A 198 10.33 11.85 1.04
C GLU A 198 9.40 12.95 1.59
N HIS A 199 8.08 12.73 1.54
CA HIS A 199 7.08 13.66 2.08
C HIS A 199 7.23 13.85 3.58
N GLU A 200 7.49 12.79 4.32
CA GLU A 200 7.70 12.84 5.76
C GLU A 200 8.88 13.72 6.13
N ARG A 201 10.02 13.57 5.43
CA ARG A 201 11.19 14.44 5.64
C ARG A 201 10.87 15.91 5.35
N MET A 202 10.24 16.16 4.20
CA MET A 202 9.86 17.52 3.80
C MET A 202 8.94 18.18 4.83
N PHE A 203 7.90 17.48 5.30
CA PHE A 203 6.97 18.02 6.28
C PHE A 203 7.59 18.18 7.68
N ALA A 204 8.48 17.28 8.06
CA ALA A 204 9.24 17.40 9.31
C ALA A 204 10.17 18.62 9.29
N GLU A 205 10.85 18.89 8.15
CA GLU A 205 11.68 20.09 7.96
C GLU A 205 10.82 21.38 8.01
N GLU A 206 9.56 21.33 7.59
CA GLU A 206 8.59 22.42 7.73
C GLU A 206 8.04 22.54 9.17
N GLY A 207 8.46 21.68 10.10
CA GLY A 207 7.98 21.67 11.48
C GLY A 207 6.58 21.05 11.67
N LYS A 208 6.06 20.36 10.66
CA LYS A 208 4.78 19.65 10.75
C LYS A 208 4.94 18.33 11.50
N LYS A 209 4.05 18.09 12.45
CA LYS A 209 3.98 16.81 13.15
C LYS A 209 3.37 15.75 12.25
N ILE A 210 3.99 14.60 12.22
CA ILE A 210 3.49 13.45 11.47
C ILE A 210 2.61 12.60 12.39
N LYS A 211 1.35 12.41 11.98
CA LYS A 211 0.38 11.57 12.68
C LYS A 211 0.44 10.17 12.10
N TYR A 212 0.24 9.20 12.97
CA TYR A 212 0.26 7.78 12.60
C TYR A 212 -0.75 7.00 13.41
N LEU A 213 -1.40 6.03 12.77
CA LEU A 213 -2.15 4.98 13.44
C LEU A 213 -1.94 3.63 12.76
N SER A 214 -2.06 2.56 13.54
CA SER A 214 -2.26 1.20 13.04
C SER A 214 -3.56 0.63 13.59
N ALA A 215 -4.24 -0.17 12.76
CA ALA A 215 -5.52 -0.75 13.14
C ALA A 215 -5.73 -2.14 12.52
N LEU A 216 -6.44 -2.99 13.25
CA LEU A 216 -6.89 -4.31 12.82
C LEU A 216 -8.36 -4.25 12.39
N PRO A 217 -8.76 -4.94 11.32
CA PRO A 217 -10.15 -5.05 10.94
C PRO A 217 -10.93 -5.85 12.00
N PRO A 218 -12.25 -5.61 12.15
CA PRO A 218 -13.07 -6.41 13.04
C PRO A 218 -13.02 -7.89 12.65
N VAL A 219 -12.97 -8.76 13.64
CA VAL A 219 -13.05 -10.21 13.43
C VAL A 219 -14.43 -10.52 12.84
N LYS A 220 -14.48 -11.17 11.67
CA LYS A 220 -15.74 -11.61 11.09
C LYS A 220 -16.39 -12.61 12.05
N SER A 221 -17.52 -12.23 12.61
CA SER A 221 -18.37 -13.20 13.31
C SER A 221 -18.74 -14.32 12.32
N LYS A 222 -18.53 -15.55 12.74
CA LYS A 222 -18.92 -16.74 11.96
C LYS A 222 -20.42 -16.84 11.84
#